data_0a5a39c24b7901d90ff31d43d59b11bb
#
_entry.id   0a5a39c24b7901d90ff31d43d59b11bb
#
_cell.length_a   1.000
_cell.length_b   1.000
_cell.length_c   1.000
_cell.angle_alpha   90.00
_cell.angle_beta   90.00
_cell.angle_gamma   90.00
#
_symmetry.space_group_name_H-M   'P 1'
#
loop_
_entity.id
_entity.type
_entity.pdbx_description
1 polymer ?
#
loop_
_entity_poly.entity_id
_entity_poly.type
_entity_poly.pdbx_seq_one_letter_code
_entity_poly.pdbx_strand_id
1 'polypeptide(L)'
;ADLYADIMGEDGVIAKVEQSGYFVNGHVADISVRAKLRGLKDTTGQPIFKTDMQSGTNYTLDGSGMYFPNNGTFDKTKAQIITGDFSQLVYAMRQDITFKLFTEGVVQNTDGTIAYNLMQNDMVALRAVMRLGWEIPNPINSQQKDKAKRCPFAVLAPAV
;
A
#
# COMPACT_ATOMS: atom_id res chain seq x y z
N ALA A 1 -18.16 8.01 -11.06
CA ALA A 1 -17.96 6.90 -10.12
C ALA A 1 -18.25 7.44 -8.71
N ASP A 2 -19.08 6.73 -7.97
CA ASP A 2 -19.40 7.09 -6.58
C ASP A 2 -18.39 6.37 -5.67
N LEU A 3 -17.44 7.13 -5.15
CA LEU A 3 -16.37 6.58 -4.31
C LEU A 3 -16.92 5.85 -3.07
N TYR A 4 -18.07 6.28 -2.54
CA TYR A 4 -18.70 5.60 -1.42
C TYR A 4 -19.20 4.20 -1.83
N ALA A 5 -19.91 4.10 -2.95
CA ALA A 5 -20.39 2.83 -3.48
C ALA A 5 -19.22 1.90 -3.88
N ASP A 6 -18.15 2.45 -4.45
CA ASP A 6 -16.96 1.70 -4.83
C ASP A 6 -16.20 1.11 -3.61
N ILE A 7 -16.34 1.72 -2.44
CA ILE A 7 -15.70 1.24 -1.21
C ILE A 7 -16.64 0.35 -0.40
N MET A 8 -17.83 0.88 -0.05
CA MET A 8 -18.78 0.30 0.92
C MET A 8 -19.94 -0.42 0.28
N GLY A 9 -20.12 -0.32 -1.04
CA GLY A 9 -21.23 -0.94 -1.76
C GLY A 9 -21.13 -2.47 -1.81
N GLU A 10 -22.19 -3.11 -2.27
CA GLU A 10 -22.29 -4.58 -2.39
C GLU A 10 -21.22 -5.17 -3.34
N ASP A 11 -20.82 -4.41 -4.36
CA ASP A 11 -19.70 -4.75 -5.27
C ASP A 11 -18.42 -3.98 -4.94
N GLY A 12 -18.36 -3.34 -3.78
CA GLY A 12 -17.23 -2.55 -3.33
C GLY A 12 -15.99 -3.38 -3.00
N VAL A 13 -14.87 -2.70 -2.80
CA VAL A 13 -13.59 -3.38 -2.50
C VAL A 13 -13.62 -4.15 -1.18
N ILE A 14 -14.38 -3.68 -0.18
CA ILE A 14 -14.53 -4.39 1.11
C ILE A 14 -15.32 -5.68 0.88
N ALA A 15 -16.49 -5.59 0.23
CA ALA A 15 -17.34 -6.74 -0.05
C ALA A 15 -16.62 -7.84 -0.86
N LYS A 16 -15.73 -7.48 -1.79
CA LYS A 16 -14.93 -8.46 -2.55
C LYS A 16 -13.98 -9.27 -1.68
N VAL A 17 -13.38 -8.65 -0.66
CA VAL A 17 -12.53 -9.36 0.30
C VAL A 17 -13.36 -10.30 1.16
N GLU A 18 -14.52 -9.84 1.64
CA GLU A 18 -15.44 -10.64 2.45
C GLU A 18 -16.03 -11.83 1.69
N GLN A 19 -16.42 -11.65 0.42
CA GLN A 19 -16.86 -12.73 -0.48
C GLN A 19 -15.77 -13.78 -0.70
N SER A 20 -14.50 -13.39 -0.57
CA SER A 20 -13.36 -14.31 -0.61
C SER A 20 -13.15 -15.07 0.72
N GLY A 21 -13.92 -14.72 1.77
CA GLY A 21 -13.87 -15.37 3.09
C GLY A 21 -12.79 -14.82 4.02
N TYR A 22 -12.37 -13.57 3.81
CA TYR A 22 -11.43 -12.85 4.67
C TYR A 22 -12.09 -11.62 5.27
N PHE A 23 -11.64 -11.23 6.47
CA PHE A 23 -12.07 -9.99 7.10
C PHE A 23 -11.04 -8.89 6.87
N VAL A 24 -11.53 -7.72 6.50
CA VAL A 24 -10.67 -6.56 6.32
C VAL A 24 -10.18 -6.07 7.68
N ASN A 25 -8.86 -5.94 7.84
CA ASN A 25 -8.23 -5.43 9.04
C ASN A 25 -7.38 -4.16 8.80
N GLY A 26 -7.30 -3.70 7.56
CA GLY A 26 -6.58 -2.48 7.25
C GLY A 26 -6.73 -2.02 5.80
N HIS A 27 -6.40 -0.76 5.60
CA HIS A 27 -6.43 -0.10 4.31
C HIS A 27 -5.14 0.68 4.09
N VAL A 28 -4.59 0.60 2.89
CA VAL A 28 -3.48 1.44 2.46
C VAL A 28 -3.95 2.27 1.28
N ALA A 29 -3.82 3.58 1.35
CA ALA A 29 -4.35 4.48 0.33
C ALA A 29 -3.35 5.58 -0.03
N ASP A 30 -3.48 6.10 -1.24
CA ASP A 30 -2.75 7.28 -1.65
C ASP A 30 -3.20 8.51 -0.84
N ILE A 31 -2.28 9.42 -0.57
CA ILE A 31 -2.54 10.62 0.23
C ILE A 31 -3.65 11.51 -0.39
N SER A 32 -3.83 11.50 -1.70
CA SER A 32 -4.89 12.26 -2.38
C SER A 32 -6.29 11.75 -2.03
N VAL A 33 -6.42 10.49 -1.63
CA VAL A 33 -7.71 9.89 -1.21
C VAL A 33 -8.24 10.56 0.05
N ARG A 34 -7.38 11.09 0.92
CA ARG A 34 -7.80 11.84 2.11
C ARG A 34 -8.73 13.02 1.76
N ALA A 35 -8.36 13.75 0.70
CA ALA A 35 -9.20 14.88 0.24
C ALA A 35 -10.52 14.39 -0.33
N LYS A 36 -10.49 13.30 -1.10
CA LYS A 36 -11.71 12.69 -1.66
C LYS A 36 -12.66 12.21 -0.56
N LEU A 37 -12.16 11.51 0.46
CA LEU A 37 -12.97 11.04 1.60
C LEU A 37 -13.61 12.18 2.37
N ARG A 38 -12.85 13.25 2.65
CA ARG A 38 -13.40 14.44 3.32
C ARG A 38 -14.47 15.17 2.51
N GLY A 39 -14.39 15.06 1.19
CA GLY A 39 -15.35 15.65 0.26
C GLY A 39 -16.64 14.85 0.10
N LEU A 40 -16.71 13.61 0.62
CA LEU A 40 -17.91 12.78 0.51
C LEU A 40 -19.05 13.36 1.34
N LYS A 41 -20.18 13.61 0.68
CA LYS A 41 -21.40 14.12 1.27
C LYS A 41 -22.58 13.23 0.89
N ASP A 42 -23.56 13.14 1.77
CA ASP A 42 -24.81 12.49 1.46
C ASP A 42 -25.71 13.37 0.57
N THR A 43 -26.88 12.87 0.22
CA THR A 43 -27.90 13.60 -0.58
C THR A 43 -28.40 14.86 0.11
N THR A 44 -28.23 14.98 1.42
CA THR A 44 -28.62 16.15 2.23
C THR A 44 -27.48 17.16 2.40
N GLY A 45 -26.28 16.83 1.86
CA GLY A 45 -25.10 17.69 1.93
C GLY A 45 -24.28 17.50 3.23
N GLN A 46 -24.63 16.54 4.08
CA GLN A 46 -23.87 16.25 5.28
C GLN A 46 -22.63 15.38 4.95
N PRO A 47 -21.49 15.63 5.62
CA PRO A 47 -20.31 14.82 5.39
C PRO A 47 -20.53 13.39 5.92
N ILE A 48 -20.32 12.40 5.06
CA ILE A 48 -20.40 10.98 5.40
C ILE A 48 -19.18 10.59 6.23
N PHE A 49 -18.00 11.07 5.82
CA PHE A 49 -16.76 10.83 6.53
C PHE A 49 -16.56 11.91 7.61
N LYS A 50 -16.69 11.51 8.87
CA LYS A 50 -16.58 12.45 9.98
C LYS A 50 -15.13 12.91 10.15
N THR A 51 -14.93 14.22 10.09
CA THR A 51 -13.67 14.88 10.38
C THR A 51 -13.81 15.72 11.63
N ASP A 52 -12.92 15.59 12.58
CA ASP A 52 -12.85 16.46 13.75
C ASP A 52 -11.72 17.48 13.53
N MET A 53 -12.06 18.76 13.55
CA MET A 53 -11.09 19.84 13.35
C MET A 53 -10.29 20.16 14.61
N GLN A 54 -10.77 19.75 15.80
CA GLN A 54 -10.11 20.05 17.07
C GLN A 54 -9.18 18.95 17.55
N SER A 55 -9.59 17.68 17.41
CA SER A 55 -8.85 16.52 17.92
C SER A 55 -8.09 15.74 16.83
N GLY A 56 -8.14 16.22 15.60
CA GLY A 56 -7.58 15.52 14.44
C GLY A 56 -8.54 14.47 13.89
N THR A 57 -8.23 13.97 12.69
CA THR A 57 -9.07 12.98 12.01
C THR A 57 -8.43 11.60 12.14
N ASN A 58 -9.10 10.70 12.84
CA ASN A 58 -8.80 9.28 12.76
C ASN A 58 -9.34 8.75 11.43
N TYR A 59 -8.44 8.42 10.53
CA TYR A 59 -8.82 7.78 9.27
C TYR A 59 -9.04 6.28 9.53
N THR A 60 -10.29 5.93 9.80
CA THR A 60 -10.78 4.56 9.90
C THR A 60 -11.87 4.36 8.87
N LEU A 61 -11.91 3.18 8.28
CA LEU A 61 -12.92 2.78 7.33
C LEU A 61 -13.46 1.43 7.79
N ASP A 62 -14.77 1.34 8.00
CA ASP A 62 -15.42 0.16 8.56
C ASP A 62 -14.71 -0.39 9.83
N GLY A 63 -14.32 0.51 10.74
CA GLY A 63 -13.61 0.16 11.97
C GLY A 63 -12.12 -0.15 11.81
N SER A 64 -11.63 -0.33 10.59
CA SER A 64 -10.23 -0.66 10.29
C SER A 64 -9.41 0.59 9.98
N GLY A 65 -8.15 0.59 10.43
CA GLY A 65 -7.25 1.74 10.24
C GLY A 65 -6.84 1.95 8.78
N MET A 66 -6.73 3.21 8.38
CA MET A 66 -6.20 3.60 7.08
C MET A 66 -4.78 4.17 7.22
N TYR A 67 -3.89 3.70 6.38
CA TYR A 67 -2.49 4.13 6.32
C TYR A 67 -2.22 4.87 5.00
N PHE A 68 -1.49 5.97 5.09
CA PHE A 68 -1.17 6.82 3.94
C PHE A 68 0.36 6.95 3.82
N PRO A 69 1.02 6.09 3.01
CA PRO A 69 2.45 6.22 2.76
C PRO A 69 2.74 7.54 2.03
N ASN A 70 3.74 8.27 2.53
CA ASN A 70 4.18 9.54 1.93
C ASN A 70 5.62 9.49 1.40
N ASN A 71 6.19 8.30 1.31
CA ASN A 71 7.56 8.05 0.85
C ASN A 71 7.69 7.89 -0.66
N GLY A 72 6.63 8.15 -1.42
CA GLY A 72 6.61 8.05 -2.88
C GLY A 72 6.55 6.63 -3.45
N THR A 73 6.41 5.61 -2.61
CA THR A 73 6.34 4.20 -3.07
C THR A 73 4.96 3.80 -3.57
N PHE A 74 3.91 4.53 -3.18
CA PHE A 74 2.54 4.23 -3.59
C PHE A 74 2.23 4.83 -4.96
N ASP A 75 1.99 3.97 -5.94
CA ASP A 75 1.68 4.38 -7.31
C ASP A 75 0.17 4.62 -7.48
N LYS A 76 -0.24 5.87 -7.40
CA LYS A 76 -1.64 6.30 -7.55
C LYS A 76 -2.25 5.99 -8.92
N THR A 77 -1.43 5.72 -9.95
CA THR A 77 -1.94 5.37 -11.28
C THR A 77 -2.42 3.93 -11.35
N LYS A 78 -1.93 3.06 -10.46
CA LYS A 78 -2.30 1.65 -10.38
C LYS A 78 -3.34 1.38 -9.32
N ALA A 79 -3.25 2.06 -8.19
CA ALA A 79 -4.14 1.86 -7.06
C ALA A 79 -4.45 3.18 -6.35
N GLN A 80 -5.69 3.35 -5.93
CA GLN A 80 -6.10 4.44 -5.03
C GLN A 80 -6.18 3.95 -3.59
N ILE A 81 -6.77 2.79 -3.39
CA ILE A 81 -6.91 2.14 -2.09
C ILE A 81 -6.60 0.65 -2.28
N ILE A 82 -5.85 0.10 -1.36
CA ILE A 82 -5.65 -1.34 -1.19
C ILE A 82 -6.30 -1.72 0.13
N THR A 83 -7.25 -2.62 0.08
CA THR A 83 -8.03 -3.08 1.23
C THR A 83 -7.82 -4.57 1.40
N GLY A 84 -7.69 -5.05 2.63
CA GLY A 84 -7.58 -6.48 2.82
C GLY A 84 -7.22 -6.94 4.22
N ASP A 85 -6.96 -8.23 4.32
CA ASP A 85 -6.47 -8.88 5.51
C ASP A 85 -4.94 -8.96 5.49
N PHE A 86 -4.30 -7.99 6.15
CA PHE A 86 -2.84 -7.92 6.22
C PHE A 86 -2.21 -9.02 7.08
N SER A 87 -3.00 -9.76 7.87
CA SER A 87 -2.49 -10.93 8.59
C SER A 87 -2.14 -12.10 7.65
N GLN A 88 -2.68 -12.09 6.43
CA GLN A 88 -2.37 -13.05 5.39
C GLN A 88 -1.08 -12.71 4.60
N LEU A 89 -0.50 -11.54 4.83
CA LEU A 89 0.76 -11.17 4.21
C LEU A 89 1.92 -11.69 5.04
N VAL A 90 2.58 -12.74 4.53
CA VAL A 90 3.77 -13.31 5.17
C VAL A 90 5.02 -12.72 4.52
N TYR A 91 5.96 -12.27 5.35
CA TYR A 91 7.26 -11.82 4.87
C TYR A 91 8.39 -12.56 5.58
N ALA A 92 9.48 -12.77 4.88
CA ALA A 92 10.67 -13.39 5.40
C ALA A 92 11.90 -12.54 5.08
N MET A 93 12.70 -12.24 6.08
CA MET A 93 14.00 -11.57 5.90
C MET A 93 15.08 -12.60 5.67
N ARG A 94 15.66 -12.60 4.46
CA ARG A 94 16.83 -13.41 4.14
C ARG A 94 18.11 -12.79 4.69
N GLN A 95 18.20 -11.47 4.66
CA GLN A 95 19.34 -10.69 5.12
C GLN A 95 18.84 -9.37 5.70
N ASP A 96 19.17 -9.14 6.95
CA ASP A 96 18.92 -7.87 7.63
C ASP A 96 19.81 -6.76 7.05
N ILE A 97 19.51 -5.52 7.40
CA ILE A 97 20.21 -4.35 6.87
C ILE A 97 21.68 -4.44 7.26
N THR A 98 22.55 -4.51 6.26
CA THR A 98 24.00 -4.48 6.43
C THR A 98 24.56 -3.24 5.77
N PHE A 99 25.47 -2.56 6.45
CA PHE A 99 26.15 -1.38 5.95
C PHE A 99 27.60 -1.69 5.66
N LYS A 100 28.10 -1.20 4.52
CA LYS A 100 29.51 -1.29 4.16
C LYS A 100 29.95 0.04 3.57
N LEU A 101 31.07 0.54 4.10
CA LEU A 101 31.76 1.71 3.58
C LEU A 101 32.81 1.29 2.55
N PHE A 102 32.87 2.05 1.46
CA PHE A 102 33.87 1.92 0.40
C PHE A 102 34.55 3.26 0.23
N THR A 103 35.85 3.25 0.30
CA THR A 103 36.71 4.41 0.02
C THR A 103 37.36 4.32 -1.36
N GLU A 104 37.27 3.15 -1.99
CA GLU A 104 37.87 2.85 -3.29
C GLU A 104 36.84 2.21 -4.19
N GLY A 105 36.94 2.42 -5.49
CA GLY A 105 36.07 1.84 -6.48
C GLY A 105 35.38 2.84 -7.38
N VAL A 106 34.61 2.30 -8.32
CA VAL A 106 33.87 3.08 -9.32
C VAL A 106 32.40 2.75 -9.20
N VAL A 107 31.55 3.78 -9.15
CA VAL A 107 30.09 3.65 -9.24
C VAL A 107 29.70 3.86 -10.70
N GLN A 108 29.00 2.88 -11.27
CA GLN A 108 28.53 2.90 -12.64
C GLN A 108 27.01 3.10 -12.70
N ASN A 109 26.56 3.77 -13.75
CA ASN A 109 25.15 3.83 -14.14
C ASN A 109 24.68 2.50 -14.73
N THR A 110 23.39 2.36 -14.94
CA THR A 110 22.77 1.17 -15.55
C THR A 110 23.21 0.91 -17.00
N ASP A 111 23.69 1.94 -17.69
CA ASP A 111 24.23 1.89 -19.06
C ASP A 111 25.71 1.52 -19.10
N GLY A 112 26.36 1.29 -17.94
CA GLY A 112 27.77 0.95 -17.84
C GLY A 112 28.73 2.15 -17.84
N THR A 113 28.23 3.37 -17.97
CA THR A 113 29.07 4.58 -17.87
C THR A 113 29.47 4.84 -16.42
N ILE A 114 30.67 5.40 -16.23
CA ILE A 114 31.19 5.76 -14.91
C ILE A 114 30.43 6.98 -14.39
N ALA A 115 29.66 6.83 -13.30
CA ALA A 115 29.02 7.93 -12.63
C ALA A 115 30.00 8.65 -11.69
N TYR A 116 30.71 7.89 -10.84
CA TYR A 116 31.68 8.41 -9.89
C TYR A 116 32.85 7.47 -9.74
N ASN A 117 34.05 8.05 -9.69
CA ASN A 117 35.27 7.35 -9.27
C ASN A 117 35.60 7.84 -7.86
N LEU A 118 35.42 6.96 -6.86
CA LEU A 118 35.55 7.34 -5.45
C LEU A 118 36.93 7.87 -5.12
N MET A 119 37.97 7.20 -5.63
CA MET A 119 39.36 7.54 -5.34
C MET A 119 39.77 8.88 -5.99
N GLN A 120 39.36 9.12 -7.25
CA GLN A 120 39.71 10.35 -7.96
C GLN A 120 38.97 11.58 -7.45
N ASN A 121 37.77 11.39 -6.91
CA ASN A 121 36.92 12.48 -6.46
C ASN A 121 36.94 12.67 -4.93
N ASP A 122 37.83 11.97 -4.23
CA ASP A 122 37.90 11.98 -2.75
C ASP A 122 36.53 11.75 -2.09
N MET A 123 35.82 10.72 -2.56
CA MET A 123 34.47 10.40 -2.14
C MET A 123 34.42 9.08 -1.37
N VAL A 124 33.45 8.97 -0.48
CA VAL A 124 33.14 7.73 0.24
C VAL A 124 31.73 7.27 -0.11
N ALA A 125 31.58 6.01 -0.44
CA ALA A 125 30.28 5.41 -0.70
C ALA A 125 29.81 4.53 0.48
N LEU A 126 28.58 4.75 0.93
CA LEU A 126 27.91 3.88 1.89
C LEU A 126 26.93 2.97 1.14
N ARG A 127 27.13 1.67 1.27
CA ARG A 127 26.23 0.66 0.72
C ARG A 127 25.39 0.06 1.83
N ALA A 128 24.08 0.21 1.73
CA ALA A 128 23.09 -0.48 2.55
C ALA A 128 22.44 -1.61 1.74
N VAL A 129 22.40 -2.81 2.28
CA VAL A 129 21.78 -3.97 1.63
C VAL A 129 20.82 -4.63 2.59
N MET A 130 19.59 -4.84 2.15
CA MET A 130 18.56 -5.63 2.81
C MET A 130 17.94 -6.57 1.79
N ARG A 131 17.63 -7.81 2.20
CA ARG A 131 16.96 -8.79 1.34
C ARG A 131 15.77 -9.38 2.07
N LEU A 132 14.60 -9.14 1.53
CA LEU A 132 13.35 -9.70 2.03
C LEU A 132 12.55 -10.31 0.86
N GLY A 133 11.73 -11.28 1.19
CA GLY A 133 10.69 -11.82 0.31
C GLY A 133 9.35 -11.71 1.01
N TRP A 134 8.28 -11.70 0.26
CA TRP A 134 6.92 -11.68 0.77
C TRP A 134 6.03 -12.53 -0.12
N GLU A 135 4.98 -13.11 0.48
CA GLU A 135 4.01 -13.93 -0.23
C GLU A 135 2.66 -13.91 0.48
N ILE A 136 1.62 -14.19 -0.28
CA ILE A 136 0.26 -14.39 0.20
C ILE A 136 -0.05 -15.88 0.03
N PRO A 137 -0.03 -16.70 1.10
CA PRO A 137 -0.17 -18.16 1.01
C PRO A 137 -1.55 -18.59 0.51
N ASN A 138 -2.59 -17.76 0.66
CA ASN A 138 -3.95 -17.96 0.17
C ASN A 138 -4.48 -19.38 0.47
N PRO A 139 -4.60 -19.77 1.75
CA PRO A 139 -5.03 -21.12 2.15
C PRO A 139 -6.46 -21.41 1.69
N ILE A 140 -6.80 -22.70 1.58
CA ILE A 140 -8.15 -23.12 1.26
C ILE A 140 -9.09 -22.69 2.39
N ASN A 141 -10.20 -22.04 2.04
CA ASN A 141 -11.28 -21.74 2.97
C ASN A 141 -12.63 -22.30 2.47
N SER A 142 -13.62 -22.34 3.36
CA SER A 142 -14.94 -22.90 3.06
C SER A 142 -15.84 -21.96 2.27
N GLN A 143 -15.58 -20.64 2.32
CA GLN A 143 -16.40 -19.63 1.67
C GLN A 143 -16.13 -19.58 0.16
N GLN A 144 -14.86 -19.54 -0.23
CA GLN A 144 -14.47 -19.53 -1.64
C GLN A 144 -13.48 -20.66 -1.93
N LYS A 145 -13.97 -21.73 -2.55
CA LYS A 145 -13.17 -22.92 -2.89
C LYS A 145 -12.25 -22.69 -4.11
N ASP A 146 -12.68 -21.82 -5.01
CA ASP A 146 -11.91 -21.51 -6.22
C ASP A 146 -10.73 -20.62 -5.89
N LYS A 147 -9.51 -21.14 -6.07
CA LYS A 147 -8.27 -20.42 -5.82
C LYS A 147 -8.13 -19.14 -6.66
N ALA A 148 -8.67 -19.13 -7.87
CA ALA A 148 -8.57 -17.98 -8.78
C ALA A 148 -9.41 -16.78 -8.33
N LYS A 149 -10.49 -17.05 -7.58
CA LYS A 149 -11.41 -16.02 -7.08
C LYS A 149 -11.15 -15.64 -5.63
N ARG A 150 -10.36 -16.42 -4.93
CA ARG A 150 -10.05 -16.20 -3.53
C ARG A 150 -8.82 -15.31 -3.41
N CYS A 151 -8.99 -14.10 -2.91
CA CYS A 151 -7.91 -13.17 -2.66
C CYS A 151 -8.17 -12.39 -1.35
N PRO A 152 -7.19 -12.35 -0.42
CA PRO A 152 -7.34 -11.58 0.82
C PRO A 152 -7.19 -10.07 0.63
N PHE A 153 -6.90 -9.60 -0.58
CA PHE A 153 -6.75 -8.19 -0.89
C PHE A 153 -7.59 -7.80 -2.10
N ALA A 154 -8.15 -6.60 -2.04
CA ALA A 154 -8.82 -5.95 -3.16
C ALA A 154 -8.22 -4.56 -3.40
N VAL A 155 -8.23 -4.13 -4.64
CA VAL A 155 -7.64 -2.85 -5.06
C VAL A 155 -8.70 -1.99 -5.73
N LEU A 156 -8.84 -0.76 -5.29
CA LEU A 156 -9.58 0.26 -6.00
C LEU A 156 -8.64 0.96 -6.97
N ALA A 157 -8.80 0.69 -8.25
CA ALA A 157 -8.05 1.37 -9.31
C ALA A 157 -8.63 2.77 -9.60
N PRO A 158 -7.83 3.71 -10.11
CA PRO A 158 -8.37 4.96 -10.63
C PRO A 158 -9.30 4.67 -11.82
N ALA A 159 -10.38 5.46 -11.94
CA ALA A 159 -11.21 5.43 -13.16
C ALA A 159 -10.34 5.88 -14.35
N VAL A 160 -10.35 5.08 -15.41
CA VAL A 160 -9.68 5.38 -16.68
C VAL A 160 -10.50 6.40 -17.45
#